data_94a5238b65cdf8a83d9baaf373b3b747
#
_entry.id   94a5238b65cdf8a83d9baaf373b3b747
#
_cell.length_a   1.000
_cell.length_b   1.000
_cell.length_c   1.000
_cell.angle_alpha   90.00
_cell.angle_beta   90.00
_cell.angle_gamma   90.00
#
_symmetry.space_group_name_H-M   'P 1'
#
loop_
_entity.id
_entity.type
_entity.pdbx_description
1 polymer ?
#
loop_
_entity_poly.entity_id
_entity_poly.type
_entity_poly.pdbx_seq_one_letter_code
_entity_poly.pdbx_strand_id
1 'polypeptide(L)'
;MKYRQIQSTDLTVSEVGFGVWSVSMNWWGEVSEPDAIQLLRKAADLGITFFDTADTYGAGYGEEIVPKALADRRSEIVIGTKFGYDIEAPREGHRERPQCWDPEFVKRACESSLKRLQTDYIDLYQYHNARLDVIQREDTLGALEDLKAEGKIRHYA
;
A
#
# COMPACT_ATOMS: atom_id res chain seq x y z
N MET A 1 8.64 14.06 -16.53
CA MET A 1 8.97 13.15 -15.43
C MET A 1 10.05 12.19 -15.89
N LYS A 2 10.99 11.79 -15.02
CA LYS A 2 11.92 10.69 -15.30
C LYS A 2 11.40 9.42 -14.64
N TYR A 3 11.74 8.27 -15.21
CA TYR A 3 11.29 6.96 -14.74
C TYR A 3 12.47 6.05 -14.47
N ARG A 4 12.33 5.15 -13.50
CA ARG A 4 13.33 4.14 -13.14
C ARG A 4 12.67 2.79 -12.91
N GLN A 5 13.39 1.74 -13.24
CA GLN A 5 13.00 0.40 -12.86
C GLN A 5 13.36 0.15 -11.39
N ILE A 6 12.43 -0.38 -10.62
CA ILE A 6 12.72 -0.89 -9.27
C ILE A 6 13.59 -2.14 -9.43
N GLN A 7 14.77 -2.12 -8.78
CA GLN A 7 15.74 -3.20 -8.91
C GLN A 7 15.13 -4.57 -8.61
N SER A 8 15.48 -5.57 -9.42
CA SER A 8 14.98 -6.95 -9.31
C SER A 8 13.48 -7.14 -9.54
N THR A 9 12.82 -6.16 -10.15
CA THR A 9 11.40 -6.25 -10.56
C THR A 9 11.22 -5.83 -12.01
N ASP A 10 10.02 -6.03 -12.55
CA ASP A 10 9.58 -5.49 -13.85
C ASP A 10 8.88 -4.13 -13.72
N LEU A 11 8.81 -3.58 -12.49
CA LEU A 11 8.13 -2.32 -12.22
C LEU A 11 8.96 -1.12 -12.65
N THR A 12 8.43 -0.32 -13.55
CA THR A 12 8.99 0.98 -13.92
C THR A 12 8.14 2.09 -13.28
N VAL A 13 8.76 2.93 -12.48
CA VAL A 13 8.09 3.99 -11.71
C VAL A 13 8.69 5.36 -11.97
N SER A 14 7.92 6.41 -11.75
CA SER A 14 8.44 7.77 -11.73
C SER A 14 9.46 7.95 -10.60
N GLU A 15 10.51 8.75 -10.83
CA GLU A 15 11.53 9.06 -9.80
C GLU A 15 10.94 9.75 -8.56
N VAL A 16 9.78 10.40 -8.72
CA VAL A 16 9.00 11.00 -7.64
C VAL A 16 7.76 10.17 -7.44
N GLY A 17 7.54 9.66 -6.23
CA GLY A 17 6.31 8.98 -5.83
C GLY A 17 5.36 9.92 -5.07
N PHE A 18 4.09 9.56 -5.02
CA PHE A 18 3.09 10.22 -4.19
C PHE A 18 2.83 9.41 -2.92
N GLY A 19 3.17 9.98 -1.76
CA GLY A 19 2.84 9.39 -0.46
C GLY A 19 1.41 9.72 -0.06
N VAL A 20 0.51 8.73 -0.15
CA VAL A 20 -0.92 8.88 0.17
C VAL A 20 -1.14 9.22 1.64
N TRP A 21 -0.17 8.93 2.50
CA TRP A 21 -0.18 9.32 3.91
C TRP A 21 -0.49 10.83 4.10
N SER A 22 0.03 11.69 3.23
CA SER A 22 -0.16 13.14 3.30
C SER A 22 -1.61 13.60 3.16
N VAL A 23 -2.47 12.81 2.52
CA VAL A 23 -3.88 13.12 2.29
C VAL A 23 -4.84 12.21 3.07
N SER A 24 -4.31 11.19 3.76
CA SER A 24 -5.10 10.21 4.52
C SER A 24 -4.92 10.31 6.04
N MET A 25 -3.99 11.15 6.50
CA MET A 25 -3.69 11.37 7.90
C MET A 25 -3.74 12.86 8.24
N ASN A 26 -4.30 13.21 9.40
CA ASN A 26 -4.52 14.61 9.79
C ASN A 26 -3.30 15.27 10.49
N TRP A 27 -2.08 14.72 10.30
CA TRP A 27 -0.90 15.20 11.00
C TRP A 27 -0.43 16.60 10.56
N TRP A 28 -0.69 16.96 9.29
CA TRP A 28 -0.34 18.28 8.73
C TRP A 28 -1.55 19.12 8.37
N GLY A 29 -2.68 18.82 8.97
CA GLY A 29 -3.95 19.45 8.70
C GLY A 29 -4.92 18.48 8.04
N GLU A 30 -6.17 18.86 8.03
CA GLU A 30 -7.25 18.08 7.44
C GLU A 30 -7.34 18.35 5.95
N VAL A 31 -7.32 17.29 5.14
CA VAL A 31 -7.53 17.36 3.69
C VAL A 31 -8.90 16.75 3.41
N SER A 32 -9.78 17.50 2.75
CA SER A 32 -11.08 16.97 2.38
C SER A 32 -10.97 15.86 1.33
N GLU A 33 -11.92 14.92 1.30
CA GLU A 33 -11.89 13.84 0.29
C GLU A 33 -11.89 14.38 -1.15
N PRO A 34 -12.68 15.40 -1.54
CA PRO A 34 -12.58 15.98 -2.87
C PRO A 34 -11.20 16.55 -3.19
N ASP A 35 -10.55 17.22 -2.23
CA ASP A 35 -9.21 17.77 -2.43
C ASP A 35 -8.17 16.65 -2.56
N ALA A 36 -8.28 15.59 -1.74
CA ALA A 36 -7.41 14.42 -1.84
C ALA A 36 -7.52 13.74 -3.23
N ILE A 37 -8.73 13.54 -3.73
CA ILE A 37 -8.98 13.01 -5.08
C ILE A 37 -8.34 13.92 -6.14
N GLN A 38 -8.54 15.23 -6.04
CA GLN A 38 -7.95 16.19 -6.98
C GLN A 38 -6.42 16.16 -6.95
N LEU A 39 -5.80 16.05 -5.78
CA LEU A 39 -4.35 15.97 -5.62
C LEU A 39 -3.78 14.69 -6.24
N LEU A 40 -4.40 13.54 -5.99
CA LEU A 40 -4.00 12.26 -6.58
C LEU A 40 -4.12 12.29 -8.12
N ARG A 41 -5.23 12.79 -8.66
CA ARG A 41 -5.41 12.96 -10.11
C ARG A 41 -4.36 13.88 -10.69
N LYS A 42 -4.13 15.03 -10.05
CA LYS A 42 -3.12 16.00 -10.49
C LYS A 42 -1.71 15.42 -10.50
N ALA A 43 -1.37 14.61 -9.48
CA ALA A 43 -0.10 13.90 -9.43
C ALA A 43 0.08 12.96 -10.63
N ALA A 44 -0.95 12.17 -10.93
CA ALA A 44 -0.95 11.27 -12.09
C ALA A 44 -0.85 12.04 -13.41
N ASP A 45 -1.56 13.17 -13.57
CA ASP A 45 -1.49 14.03 -14.77
C ASP A 45 -0.11 14.66 -14.97
N LEU A 46 0.65 14.85 -13.90
CA LEU A 46 2.04 15.33 -13.94
C LEU A 46 3.05 14.19 -14.23
N GLY A 47 2.57 12.96 -14.41
CA GLY A 47 3.37 11.79 -14.76
C GLY A 47 3.93 11.03 -13.55
N ILE A 48 3.38 11.26 -12.34
CA ILE A 48 3.68 10.39 -11.19
C ILE A 48 2.93 9.07 -11.40
N THR A 49 3.69 7.96 -11.37
CA THR A 49 3.14 6.62 -11.54
C THR A 49 3.23 5.77 -10.28
N PHE A 50 4.00 6.16 -9.28
CA PHE A 50 4.14 5.42 -8.02
C PHE A 50 3.33 6.09 -6.90
N PHE A 51 2.37 5.34 -6.34
CA PHE A 51 1.52 5.76 -5.23
C PHE A 51 1.78 4.83 -4.03
N ASP A 52 2.38 5.38 -2.98
CA ASP A 52 2.70 4.66 -1.75
C ASP A 52 1.63 4.90 -0.70
N THR A 53 0.97 3.83 -0.27
CA THR A 53 -0.05 3.83 0.78
C THR A 53 0.24 2.77 1.85
N ALA A 54 -0.67 2.58 2.77
CA ALA A 54 -0.67 1.50 3.76
C ALA A 54 -2.08 1.27 4.31
N ASP A 55 -2.33 0.06 4.79
CA ASP A 55 -3.55 -0.32 5.50
C ASP A 55 -3.77 0.50 6.79
N THR A 56 -2.69 0.92 7.45
CA THR A 56 -2.75 1.74 8.67
C THR A 56 -3.10 3.20 8.44
N TYR A 57 -2.94 3.73 7.21
CA TYR A 57 -3.18 5.14 6.91
C TYR A 57 -4.67 5.45 6.95
N GLY A 58 -5.09 6.21 7.98
CA GLY A 58 -6.49 6.46 8.25
C GLY A 58 -7.32 5.18 8.49
N ALA A 59 -6.69 4.09 9.01
CA ALA A 59 -7.33 2.79 9.24
C ALA A 59 -8.01 2.23 7.97
N GLY A 60 -7.28 2.21 6.86
CA GLY A 60 -7.74 1.73 5.56
C GLY A 60 -8.08 2.84 4.57
N TYR A 61 -8.39 4.05 5.04
CA TYR A 61 -8.77 5.17 4.17
C TYR A 61 -7.70 5.50 3.11
N GLY A 62 -6.40 5.38 3.47
CA GLY A 62 -5.31 5.58 2.53
C GLY A 62 -5.32 4.63 1.32
N GLU A 63 -5.88 3.44 1.48
CA GLU A 63 -6.09 2.52 0.36
C GLU A 63 -7.40 2.81 -0.37
N GLU A 64 -8.47 3.19 0.34
CA GLU A 64 -9.78 3.48 -0.25
C GLU A 64 -9.80 4.74 -1.14
N ILE A 65 -8.98 5.74 -0.83
CA ILE A 65 -8.93 6.99 -1.60
C ILE A 65 -8.27 6.81 -2.98
N VAL A 66 -7.38 5.82 -3.13
CA VAL A 66 -6.68 5.58 -4.40
C VAL A 66 -7.64 5.20 -5.53
N PRO A 67 -8.51 4.19 -5.40
CA PRO A 67 -9.47 3.86 -6.46
C PRO A 67 -10.50 4.96 -6.69
N LYS A 68 -10.93 5.71 -5.67
CA LYS A 68 -11.81 6.87 -5.85
C LYS A 68 -11.20 7.92 -6.80
N ALA A 69 -9.89 8.06 -6.77
CA ALA A 69 -9.16 8.99 -7.62
C ALA A 69 -8.72 8.37 -8.96
N LEU A 70 -8.27 7.12 -8.99
CA LEU A 70 -7.45 6.58 -10.06
C LEU A 70 -7.90 5.20 -10.58
N ALA A 71 -9.13 4.74 -10.28
CA ALA A 71 -9.60 3.44 -10.79
C ALA A 71 -9.56 3.35 -12.32
N ASP A 72 -9.87 4.44 -13.00
CA ASP A 72 -9.82 4.56 -14.46
C ASP A 72 -8.39 4.51 -15.05
N ARG A 73 -7.37 4.60 -14.18
CA ARG A 73 -5.95 4.62 -14.54
C ARG A 73 -5.15 3.50 -13.87
N ARG A 74 -5.81 2.46 -13.36
CA ARG A 74 -5.17 1.38 -12.59
C ARG A 74 -3.97 0.76 -13.32
N SER A 75 -4.05 0.55 -14.61
CA SER A 75 -2.97 -0.03 -15.43
C SER A 75 -1.81 0.94 -15.73
N GLU A 76 -1.98 2.23 -15.46
CA GLU A 76 -0.96 3.26 -15.69
C GLU A 76 -0.12 3.53 -14.43
N ILE A 77 -0.54 3.01 -13.28
CA ILE A 77 0.06 3.30 -11.98
C ILE A 77 0.60 2.05 -11.29
N VAL A 78 1.57 2.25 -10.43
CA VAL A 78 2.13 1.24 -9.53
C VAL A 78 1.69 1.60 -8.11
N ILE A 79 0.99 0.69 -7.45
CA ILE A 79 0.52 0.85 -6.08
C ILE A 79 1.43 0.06 -5.16
N GLY A 80 2.11 0.76 -4.24
CA GLY A 80 2.77 0.17 -3.09
C GLY A 80 1.88 0.30 -1.87
N THR A 81 1.53 -0.82 -1.22
CA THR A 81 0.87 -0.80 0.09
C THR A 81 1.60 -1.71 1.08
N LYS A 82 1.21 -1.66 2.34
CA LYS A 82 1.97 -2.28 3.42
C LYS A 82 1.08 -3.13 4.30
N PHE A 83 1.70 -4.12 4.97
CA PHE A 83 1.06 -5.03 5.92
C PHE A 83 1.91 -5.20 7.18
N GLY A 84 1.31 -5.78 8.19
CA GLY A 84 2.00 -6.16 9.42
C GLY A 84 1.40 -5.57 10.68
N TYR A 85 0.61 -4.51 10.59
CA TYR A 85 -0.17 -4.01 11.73
C TYR A 85 -1.60 -4.54 11.68
N ASP A 86 -2.10 -4.99 12.82
CA ASP A 86 -3.51 -5.35 12.95
C ASP A 86 -4.36 -4.08 13.09
N ILE A 87 -4.94 -3.63 11.96
CA ILE A 87 -5.74 -2.41 11.93
C ILE A 87 -7.13 -2.57 12.56
N GLU A 88 -7.58 -3.81 12.76
CA GLU A 88 -8.85 -4.13 13.41
C GLU A 88 -8.70 -4.16 14.94
N ALA A 89 -7.48 -4.36 15.43
CA ALA A 89 -7.20 -4.33 16.87
C ALA A 89 -7.48 -2.94 17.46
N PRO A 90 -8.06 -2.87 18.67
CA PRO A 90 -8.32 -1.62 19.34
C PRO A 90 -7.01 -0.82 19.53
N ARG A 91 -7.06 0.47 19.19
CA ARG A 91 -5.94 1.37 19.41
C ARG A 91 -6.11 2.14 20.71
N GLU A 92 -5.17 1.96 21.63
CA GLU A 92 -5.14 2.72 22.89
C GLU A 92 -4.37 4.05 22.69
N GLY A 93 -5.09 5.14 22.51
CA GLY A 93 -4.50 6.47 22.33
C GLY A 93 -3.57 6.58 21.13
N HIS A 94 -2.33 7.03 21.34
CA HIS A 94 -1.31 7.19 20.28
C HIS A 94 -0.33 6.00 20.18
N ARG A 95 -0.57 4.90 20.89
CA ARG A 95 0.29 3.71 20.80
C ARG A 95 0.23 3.10 19.40
N GLU A 96 1.33 2.49 18.98
CA GLU A 96 1.35 1.69 17.77
C GLU A 96 0.37 0.52 17.89
N ARG A 97 -0.24 0.16 16.78
CA ARG A 97 -1.07 -1.04 16.71
C ARG A 97 -0.22 -2.29 16.89
N PRO A 98 -0.78 -3.39 17.40
CA PRO A 98 -0.04 -4.65 17.46
C PRO A 98 0.37 -5.10 16.05
N GLN A 99 1.59 -5.64 15.95
CA GLN A 99 2.07 -6.25 14.71
C GLN A 99 1.76 -7.74 14.69
N CYS A 100 1.37 -8.25 13.54
CA CYS A 100 1.14 -9.66 13.30
C CYS A 100 1.75 -10.07 11.95
N TRP A 101 2.51 -11.14 11.96
CA TRP A 101 3.29 -11.61 10.82
C TRP A 101 2.98 -13.06 10.43
N ASP A 102 1.95 -13.65 11.05
CA ASP A 102 1.57 -15.02 10.77
C ASP A 102 1.00 -15.17 9.36
N PRO A 103 1.25 -16.29 8.67
CA PRO A 103 0.81 -16.53 7.29
C PRO A 103 -0.67 -16.21 7.04
N GLU A 104 -1.54 -16.69 7.94
CA GLU A 104 -2.98 -16.46 7.85
C GLU A 104 -3.35 -14.96 7.97
N PHE A 105 -2.65 -14.24 8.85
CA PHE A 105 -2.84 -12.80 8.97
C PHE A 105 -2.39 -12.07 7.69
N VAL A 106 -1.21 -12.40 7.17
CA VAL A 106 -0.66 -11.77 5.95
C VAL A 106 -1.62 -11.96 4.77
N LYS A 107 -2.15 -13.17 4.58
CA LYS A 107 -3.12 -13.47 3.53
C LYS A 107 -4.43 -12.67 3.71
N ARG A 108 -5.00 -12.64 4.92
CA ARG A 108 -6.20 -11.84 5.21
C ARG A 108 -5.99 -10.35 5.02
N ALA A 109 -4.84 -9.82 5.45
CA ALA A 109 -4.47 -8.42 5.27
C ALA A 109 -4.39 -8.05 3.78
N CYS A 110 -3.77 -8.90 2.96
CA CYS A 110 -3.70 -8.74 1.51
C CYS A 110 -5.11 -8.69 0.88
N GLU A 111 -5.98 -9.65 1.21
CA GLU A 111 -7.36 -9.68 0.71
C GLU A 111 -8.15 -8.42 1.10
N SER A 112 -7.93 -7.94 2.33
CA SER A 112 -8.59 -6.73 2.82
C SER A 112 -8.06 -5.48 2.08
N SER A 113 -6.76 -5.41 1.80
CA SER A 113 -6.15 -4.36 1.00
C SER A 113 -6.65 -4.36 -0.45
N LEU A 114 -6.74 -5.53 -1.10
CA LEU A 114 -7.30 -5.67 -2.44
C LEU A 114 -8.74 -5.16 -2.52
N LYS A 115 -9.57 -5.45 -1.50
CA LYS A 115 -10.96 -4.95 -1.41
C LYS A 115 -11.01 -3.44 -1.30
N ARG A 116 -10.18 -2.82 -0.43
CA ARG A 116 -10.13 -1.36 -0.27
C ARG A 116 -9.60 -0.68 -1.52
N LEU A 117 -8.58 -1.25 -2.15
CA LEU A 117 -7.97 -0.77 -3.39
C LEU A 117 -8.82 -1.06 -4.64
N GLN A 118 -9.89 -1.85 -4.52
CA GLN A 118 -10.79 -2.24 -5.62
C GLN A 118 -10.03 -2.76 -6.85
N THR A 119 -9.06 -3.64 -6.63
CA THR A 119 -8.20 -4.21 -7.66
C THR A 119 -7.92 -5.67 -7.37
N ASP A 120 -7.58 -6.44 -8.40
CA ASP A 120 -7.26 -7.86 -8.28
C ASP A 120 -5.79 -8.11 -7.91
N TYR A 121 -4.95 -7.08 -7.97
CA TYR A 121 -3.54 -7.22 -7.68
C TYR A 121 -2.93 -5.96 -7.04
N ILE A 122 -1.90 -6.16 -6.20
CA ILE A 122 -1.03 -5.14 -5.64
C ILE A 122 0.32 -5.23 -6.35
N ASP A 123 0.86 -4.10 -6.81
CA ASP A 123 2.16 -4.10 -7.52
C ASP A 123 3.33 -4.36 -6.57
N LEU A 124 3.34 -3.70 -5.41
CA LEU A 124 4.39 -3.85 -4.40
C LEU A 124 3.78 -3.96 -3.00
N TYR A 125 3.88 -5.14 -2.39
CA TYR A 125 3.37 -5.42 -1.05
C TYR A 125 4.52 -5.41 -0.05
N GLN A 126 4.50 -4.48 0.91
CA GLN A 126 5.67 -4.14 1.71
C GLN A 126 5.47 -4.48 3.19
N TYR A 127 6.52 -4.94 3.84
CA TYR A 127 6.58 -5.02 5.30
C TYR A 127 6.51 -3.61 5.91
N HIS A 128 5.63 -3.39 6.85
CA HIS A 128 5.45 -2.10 7.51
C HIS A 128 6.23 -2.04 8.83
N ASN A 129 7.40 -1.39 8.83
CA ASN A 129 8.27 -1.26 10.00
C ASN A 129 8.69 -2.63 10.60
N ALA A 130 8.86 -3.64 9.77
CA ALA A 130 9.27 -4.95 10.25
C ALA A 130 10.74 -4.94 10.73
N ARG A 131 11.00 -5.71 11.79
CA ARG A 131 12.36 -5.96 12.26
C ARG A 131 13.02 -7.01 11.35
N LEU A 132 14.35 -7.06 11.38
CA LEU A 132 15.11 -7.99 10.54
C LEU A 132 14.76 -9.47 10.81
N ASP A 133 14.53 -9.83 12.06
CA ASP A 133 14.11 -11.17 12.45
C ASP A 133 12.75 -11.58 11.85
N VAL A 134 11.86 -10.62 11.65
CA VAL A 134 10.57 -10.83 11.00
C VAL A 134 10.72 -11.02 9.49
N ILE A 135 11.54 -10.19 8.83
CA ILE A 135 11.78 -10.27 7.38
C ILE A 135 12.40 -11.62 6.99
N GLN A 136 13.12 -12.26 7.92
CA GLN A 136 13.77 -13.55 7.71
C GLN A 136 12.87 -14.76 8.06
N ARG A 137 11.62 -14.54 8.47
CA ARG A 137 10.69 -15.64 8.80
C ARG A 137 10.29 -16.42 7.54
N GLU A 138 10.64 -17.70 7.49
CA GLU A 138 10.32 -18.57 6.35
C GLU A 138 8.81 -18.73 6.13
N ASP A 139 8.03 -18.80 7.20
CA ASP A 139 6.57 -18.94 7.15
C ASP A 139 5.89 -17.69 6.56
N THR A 140 6.32 -16.49 6.94
CA THR A 140 5.85 -15.24 6.37
C THR A 140 6.24 -15.10 4.89
N LEU A 141 7.49 -15.45 4.56
CA LEU A 141 7.97 -15.46 3.17
C LEU A 141 7.18 -16.46 2.32
N GLY A 142 6.88 -17.66 2.85
CA GLY A 142 6.04 -18.64 2.18
C GLY A 142 4.65 -18.10 1.84
N ALA A 143 4.01 -17.35 2.76
CA ALA A 143 2.72 -16.72 2.50
C ALA A 143 2.80 -15.65 1.40
N LEU A 144 3.89 -14.90 1.32
CA LEU A 144 4.09 -13.90 0.25
C LEU A 144 4.33 -14.56 -1.11
N GLU A 145 5.07 -15.66 -1.16
CA GLU A 145 5.25 -16.44 -2.40
C GLU A 145 3.93 -17.06 -2.88
N ASP A 146 3.09 -17.56 -1.96
CA ASP A 146 1.74 -18.05 -2.28
C ASP A 146 0.89 -16.93 -2.91
N LEU A 147 0.84 -15.75 -2.27
CA LEU A 147 0.09 -14.59 -2.79
C LEU A 147 0.58 -14.15 -4.17
N LYS A 148 1.89 -14.24 -4.41
CA LYS A 148 2.50 -13.95 -5.70
C LYS A 148 2.14 -15.02 -6.75
N ALA A 149 2.17 -16.29 -6.39
CA ALA A 149 1.75 -17.39 -7.26
C ALA A 149 0.25 -17.31 -7.61
N GLU A 150 -0.58 -16.82 -6.69
CA GLU A 150 -2.00 -16.55 -6.91
C GLU A 150 -2.26 -15.28 -7.75
N GLY A 151 -1.23 -14.51 -8.07
CA GLY A 151 -1.34 -13.27 -8.84
C GLY A 151 -1.91 -12.08 -8.04
N LYS A 152 -2.06 -12.20 -6.72
CA LYS A 152 -2.60 -11.15 -5.85
C LYS A 152 -1.59 -10.04 -5.56
N ILE A 153 -0.31 -10.38 -5.57
CA ILE A 153 0.78 -9.41 -5.49
C ILE A 153 1.78 -9.69 -6.61
N ARG A 154 2.37 -8.63 -7.19
CA ARG A 154 3.41 -8.80 -8.21
C ARG A 154 4.78 -8.95 -7.58
N HIS A 155 5.08 -8.09 -6.61
CA HIS A 155 6.33 -8.08 -5.85
C HIS A 155 6.07 -7.79 -4.38
N TYR A 156 7.02 -8.19 -3.53
CA TYR A 156 7.05 -7.82 -2.11
C TYR A 156 8.44 -7.32 -1.69
N ALA A 157 8.52 -6.51 -0.63
CA ALA A 157 9.74 -5.90 -0.09
C ALA A 157 9.64 -5.70 1.43
#